data_0a21e294fddc72e3a7084aca499a1a8e
#
_entry.id   0a21e294fddc72e3a7084aca499a1a8e
#
_cell.length_a   1.000
_cell.length_b   1.000
_cell.length_c   1.000
_cell.angle_alpha   90.00
_cell.angle_beta   90.00
_cell.angle_gamma   90.00
#
_symmetry.space_group_name_H-M   'P 1'
#
loop_
_entity.id
_entity.type
_entity.pdbx_description
1 polymer ?
#
loop_
_entity_poly.entity_id
_entity_poly.type
_entity_poly.pdbx_seq_one_letter_code
_entity_poly.pdbx_strand_id
1 'polypeptide(L)'
;MTGDAQAREDRRWMRRALALARRGWGRTAPNPLVGAVLVRGGRLVAAGWHAEWGGPHAEAMALAVAGGAARGATCYVTLEPCAHTGRTPPCADALVAAGVVRVVYAVPDPNPRAAGGAARLRAAGLAVTTAVESAAAAALNAPFLHVVGGAPRPYVTLKLARSLDGALAPASGSRWLTGPLARRWVHRARAQADAVAVGIGTVLADDPALTVRDVPAPRVAPLRVVFDRRLRLPLDSRLVRTTDEAPVLVVAAPDAPDRRAAALRDAGVTVERVPDLAAALVALRQRGVGHLLCEGGGHVAGALLADGLVDHLAILQSPLALGAGAVPAFSGEVARLAQAPACFRVAAHRRLGPDLLTQYVPAAS
;
A
#
# COMPACT_ATOMS: atom_id res chain seq x y z
N MET A 1 29.70 25.04 -0.74
CA MET A 1 28.50 24.89 -1.57
C MET A 1 27.46 25.90 -1.10
N THR A 2 26.75 26.59 -2.01
CA THR A 2 25.62 27.44 -1.63
C THR A 2 24.48 26.55 -1.07
N GLY A 3 23.67 27.08 -0.17
CA GLY A 3 22.58 26.32 0.45
C GLY A 3 21.64 25.63 -0.58
N ASP A 4 21.41 26.28 -1.72
CA ASP A 4 20.61 25.73 -2.84
C ASP A 4 21.28 24.52 -3.54
N ALA A 5 22.58 24.49 -3.66
CA ALA A 5 23.30 23.37 -4.25
C ALA A 5 23.22 22.14 -3.35
N GLN A 6 23.38 22.34 -2.03
CA GLN A 6 23.23 21.28 -1.04
C GLN A 6 21.80 20.71 -1.03
N ALA A 7 20.79 21.57 -1.06
CA ALA A 7 19.38 21.13 -1.09
C ALA A 7 19.04 20.34 -2.36
N ARG A 8 19.60 20.68 -3.52
CA ARG A 8 19.45 19.90 -4.76
C ARG A 8 20.11 18.54 -4.66
N GLU A 9 21.31 18.49 -4.08
CA GLU A 9 22.04 17.24 -3.87
C GLU A 9 21.28 16.32 -2.90
N ASP A 10 20.80 16.86 -1.77
CA ASP A 10 20.01 16.10 -0.80
C ASP A 10 18.75 15.49 -1.42
N ARG A 11 18.01 16.25 -2.22
CA ARG A 11 16.83 15.73 -2.95
C ARG A 11 17.22 14.62 -3.94
N ARG A 12 18.32 14.78 -4.67
CA ARG A 12 18.80 13.76 -5.63
C ARG A 12 19.08 12.43 -4.94
N TRP A 13 19.81 12.45 -3.82
CA TRP A 13 20.18 11.23 -3.10
C TRP A 13 18.99 10.62 -2.36
N MET A 14 18.10 11.44 -1.79
CA MET A 14 16.88 10.94 -1.17
C MET A 14 15.96 10.26 -2.18
N ARG A 15 15.81 10.78 -3.40
CA ARG A 15 15.06 10.11 -4.48
C ARG A 15 15.66 8.75 -4.84
N ARG A 16 16.99 8.64 -4.78
CA ARG A 16 17.66 7.34 -4.98
C ARG A 16 17.35 6.37 -3.83
N ALA A 17 17.38 6.82 -2.60
CA ALA A 17 16.96 6.02 -1.44
C ALA A 17 15.52 5.57 -1.54
N LEU A 18 14.59 6.44 -1.95
CA LEU A 18 13.19 6.12 -2.20
C LEU A 18 13.00 5.06 -3.31
N ALA A 19 13.80 5.14 -4.37
CA ALA A 19 13.78 4.13 -5.44
C ALA A 19 14.26 2.75 -4.93
N LEU A 20 15.25 2.72 -4.02
CA LEU A 20 15.72 1.49 -3.38
C LEU A 20 14.68 0.91 -2.42
N ALA A 21 14.03 1.76 -1.61
CA ALA A 21 12.99 1.34 -0.68
C ALA A 21 11.89 0.50 -1.37
N ARG A 22 11.52 0.86 -2.60
CA ARG A 22 10.53 0.11 -3.41
C ARG A 22 10.93 -1.33 -3.74
N ARG A 23 12.20 -1.72 -3.58
CA ARG A 23 12.65 -3.10 -3.81
C ARG A 23 12.16 -4.06 -2.72
N GLY A 24 11.81 -3.55 -1.53
CA GLY A 24 11.21 -4.33 -0.44
C GLY A 24 9.70 -4.62 -0.62
N TRP A 25 9.10 -4.19 -1.70
CA TRP A 25 7.67 -4.30 -1.97
C TRP A 25 7.16 -5.74 -1.88
N GLY A 26 6.05 -5.94 -1.11
CA GLY A 26 5.42 -7.23 -0.88
C GLY A 26 6.18 -8.15 0.10
N ARG A 27 7.31 -7.71 0.64
CA ARG A 27 8.16 -8.55 1.50
C ARG A 27 8.40 -8.00 2.90
N THR A 28 8.26 -6.68 3.09
CA THR A 28 8.61 -6.03 4.37
C THR A 28 7.47 -5.98 5.38
N ALA A 29 6.20 -6.10 4.95
CA ALA A 29 5.07 -5.99 5.86
C ALA A 29 5.22 -6.92 7.09
N PRO A 30 4.91 -6.44 8.30
CA PRO A 30 4.32 -5.15 8.67
C PRO A 30 5.31 -3.98 8.77
N ASN A 31 6.60 -4.17 8.47
CA ASN A 31 7.64 -3.13 8.51
C ASN A 31 7.50 -2.15 7.34
N PRO A 32 7.99 -0.91 7.49
CA PRO A 32 8.00 0.08 6.42
C PRO A 32 8.98 -0.28 5.31
N LEU A 33 8.75 0.31 4.14
CA LEU A 33 9.70 0.34 3.04
C LEU A 33 10.78 1.38 3.32
N VAL A 34 12.01 0.94 3.55
CA VAL A 34 13.15 1.82 3.84
C VAL A 34 14.26 1.58 2.84
N GLY A 35 14.86 2.68 2.38
CA GLY A 35 16.07 2.66 1.56
C GLY A 35 17.08 3.65 2.11
N ALA A 36 18.35 3.31 2.00
CA ALA A 36 19.47 4.11 2.44
C ALA A 36 20.58 4.19 1.39
N VAL A 37 21.23 5.34 1.28
CA VAL A 37 22.46 5.50 0.50
C VAL A 37 23.51 6.23 1.31
N LEU A 38 24.75 5.79 1.21
CA LEU A 38 25.94 6.44 1.77
C LEU A 38 26.69 7.19 0.67
N VAL A 39 26.95 8.46 0.89
CA VAL A 39 27.55 9.35 -0.09
C VAL A 39 28.75 10.08 0.51
N ARG A 40 29.87 10.14 -0.19
CA ARG A 40 31.06 10.89 0.22
C ARG A 40 31.64 11.65 -0.97
N GLY A 41 31.89 12.94 -0.83
CA GLY A 41 32.41 13.79 -1.91
C GLY A 41 31.50 13.80 -3.15
N GLY A 42 30.14 13.77 -2.99
CA GLY A 42 29.18 13.75 -4.09
C GLY A 42 29.11 12.41 -4.84
N ARG A 43 29.82 11.36 -4.38
CA ARG A 43 29.81 10.03 -5.01
C ARG A 43 29.13 8.99 -4.11
N LEU A 44 28.40 8.08 -4.73
CA LEU A 44 27.79 6.94 -4.03
C LEU A 44 28.90 6.02 -3.51
N VAL A 45 28.89 5.76 -2.21
CA VAL A 45 29.76 4.79 -1.54
C VAL A 45 29.07 3.43 -1.46
N ALA A 46 27.85 3.41 -0.93
CA ALA A 46 27.06 2.18 -0.78
C ALA A 46 25.56 2.48 -0.78
N ALA A 47 24.77 1.43 -0.96
CA ALA A 47 23.32 1.50 -0.94
C ALA A 47 22.72 0.26 -0.28
N GLY A 48 21.59 0.43 0.39
CA GLY A 48 20.84 -0.65 1.04
C GLY A 48 19.35 -0.37 1.03
N TRP A 49 18.56 -1.39 1.27
CA TRP A 49 17.13 -1.29 1.46
C TRP A 49 16.66 -2.40 2.42
N HIS A 50 15.58 -2.17 3.13
CA HIS A 50 14.95 -3.24 3.90
C HIS A 50 14.33 -4.23 2.92
N ALA A 51 14.95 -5.41 2.76
CA ALA A 51 14.59 -6.34 1.71
C ALA A 51 13.36 -7.18 2.08
N GLU A 52 13.25 -7.58 3.37
CA GLU A 52 12.17 -8.41 3.87
C GLU A 52 12.02 -8.32 5.39
N TRP A 53 10.84 -8.65 5.88
CA TRP A 53 10.56 -8.69 7.31
C TRP A 53 11.51 -9.64 8.05
N GLY A 54 12.08 -9.14 9.15
CA GLY A 54 13.07 -9.87 9.97
C GLY A 54 14.50 -9.78 9.45
N GLY A 55 14.71 -9.27 8.24
CA GLY A 55 16.03 -8.99 7.68
C GLY A 55 16.64 -7.68 8.18
N PRO A 56 17.89 -7.36 7.75
CA PRO A 56 18.59 -6.15 8.16
C PRO A 56 17.86 -4.89 7.68
N HIS A 57 17.99 -3.82 8.46
CA HIS A 57 17.51 -2.50 8.08
C HIS A 57 18.35 -1.93 6.93
N ALA A 58 17.80 -0.95 6.20
CA ALA A 58 18.43 -0.36 5.02
C ALA A 58 19.83 0.23 5.33
N GLU A 59 19.96 0.89 6.49
CA GLU A 59 21.20 1.48 6.96
C GLU A 59 22.24 0.40 7.26
N ALA A 60 21.84 -0.67 7.95
CA ALA A 60 22.74 -1.79 8.28
C ALA A 60 23.25 -2.49 7.01
N MET A 61 22.35 -2.68 6.01
CA MET A 61 22.74 -3.21 4.70
C MET A 61 23.73 -2.28 3.97
N ALA A 62 23.46 -0.97 3.96
CA ALA A 62 24.35 0.00 3.33
C ALA A 62 25.72 0.06 4.02
N LEU A 63 25.75 0.02 5.35
CA LEU A 63 26.98 0.01 6.15
C LEU A 63 27.79 -1.27 5.91
N ALA A 64 27.16 -2.44 5.84
CA ALA A 64 27.82 -3.69 5.56
C ALA A 64 28.52 -3.69 4.19
N VAL A 65 27.90 -3.06 3.18
CA VAL A 65 28.50 -2.91 1.84
C VAL A 65 29.64 -1.86 1.85
N ALA A 66 29.48 -0.77 2.60
CA ALA A 66 30.46 0.31 2.64
C ALA A 66 31.76 -0.06 3.38
N GLY A 67 31.66 -0.88 4.44
CA GLY A 67 32.77 -1.14 5.33
C GLY A 67 33.42 0.15 5.83
N GLY A 68 34.72 0.22 5.84
CA GLY A 68 35.52 1.41 6.25
C GLY A 68 35.28 2.66 5.39
N ALA A 69 34.70 2.52 4.19
CA ALA A 69 34.42 3.66 3.32
C ALA A 69 33.22 4.50 3.81
N ALA A 70 32.43 4.00 4.80
CA ALA A 70 31.37 4.75 5.45
C ALA A 70 31.86 5.96 6.23
N ARG A 71 33.12 5.93 6.71
CA ARG A 71 33.73 7.05 7.47
C ARG A 71 33.75 8.34 6.65
N GLY A 72 33.22 9.42 7.25
CA GLY A 72 33.13 10.73 6.60
C GLY A 72 32.00 10.84 5.57
N ALA A 73 31.12 9.81 5.43
CA ALA A 73 30.01 9.86 4.52
C ALA A 73 28.78 10.59 5.10
N THR A 74 27.89 11.01 4.22
CA THR A 74 26.50 11.40 4.52
C THR A 74 25.58 10.20 4.26
N CYS A 75 24.73 9.83 5.23
CA CYS A 75 23.69 8.84 5.05
C CYS A 75 22.37 9.53 4.69
N TYR A 76 21.76 9.15 3.58
CA TYR A 76 20.40 9.51 3.18
C TYR A 76 19.50 8.30 3.39
N VAL A 77 18.46 8.44 4.21
CA VAL A 77 17.54 7.35 4.55
C VAL A 77 16.11 7.83 4.52
N THR A 78 15.19 6.99 4.04
CA THR A 78 13.80 7.40 3.80
C THR A 78 12.93 7.48 5.05
N LEU A 79 13.38 6.92 6.18
CA LEU A 79 12.75 6.98 7.50
C LEU A 79 13.80 7.31 8.55
N GLU A 80 13.41 7.94 9.66
CA GLU A 80 14.33 8.21 10.78
C GLU A 80 15.02 6.91 11.23
N PRO A 81 16.37 6.89 11.38
CA PRO A 81 17.09 5.73 11.89
C PRO A 81 16.62 5.35 13.29
N CYS A 82 16.35 4.07 13.52
CA CYS A 82 15.82 3.60 14.80
C CYS A 82 16.81 3.82 15.97
N ALA A 83 16.25 4.09 17.17
CA ALA A 83 17.00 4.26 18.43
C ALA A 83 16.86 3.06 19.38
N HIS A 84 16.02 2.07 19.05
CA HIS A 84 15.80 0.91 19.92
C HIS A 84 16.63 -0.30 19.50
N THR A 85 16.97 -1.14 20.45
CA THR A 85 17.55 -2.46 20.20
C THR A 85 16.42 -3.45 19.91
N GLY A 86 16.37 -3.88 18.65
CA GLY A 86 15.49 -4.96 18.23
C GLY A 86 16.26 -6.27 18.05
N ARG A 87 16.08 -6.93 16.91
CA ARG A 87 16.92 -8.07 16.49
C ARG A 87 18.34 -7.67 16.13
N THR A 88 18.55 -6.39 15.80
CA THR A 88 19.84 -5.78 15.49
C THR A 88 20.05 -4.56 16.39
N PRO A 89 21.30 -4.12 16.59
CA PRO A 89 21.60 -2.86 17.27
C PRO A 89 20.87 -1.69 16.60
N PRO A 90 20.63 -0.57 17.34
CA PRO A 90 20.02 0.62 16.76
C PRO A 90 20.78 1.14 15.55
N CYS A 91 20.07 1.49 14.47
CA CYS A 91 20.70 2.04 13.28
C CYS A 91 21.42 3.35 13.57
N ALA A 92 20.90 4.17 14.49
CA ALA A 92 21.58 5.41 14.92
C ALA A 92 22.98 5.10 15.47
N ASP A 93 23.13 4.10 16.32
CA ASP A 93 24.43 3.71 16.87
C ASP A 93 25.39 3.14 15.82
N ALA A 94 24.87 2.32 14.94
CA ALA A 94 25.65 1.75 13.86
C ALA A 94 26.21 2.84 12.92
N LEU A 95 25.43 3.89 12.64
CA LEU A 95 25.87 5.04 11.83
C LEU A 95 26.98 5.84 12.55
N VAL A 96 26.84 6.06 13.86
CA VAL A 96 27.85 6.71 14.69
C VAL A 96 29.15 5.90 14.70
N ALA A 97 29.06 4.61 15.00
CA ALA A 97 30.22 3.71 15.06
C ALA A 97 30.95 3.60 13.73
N ALA A 98 30.24 3.66 12.61
CA ALA A 98 30.82 3.67 11.28
C ALA A 98 31.51 5.00 10.89
N GLY A 99 31.41 6.03 11.73
CA GLY A 99 32.04 7.34 11.50
C GLY A 99 31.33 8.16 10.40
N VAL A 100 30.03 7.95 10.21
CA VAL A 100 29.17 8.82 9.39
C VAL A 100 29.15 10.21 10.04
N VAL A 101 29.17 11.27 9.22
CA VAL A 101 29.29 12.66 9.74
C VAL A 101 27.98 13.44 9.60
N ARG A 102 27.08 12.98 8.71
CA ARG A 102 25.79 13.63 8.47
C ARG A 102 24.72 12.59 8.16
N VAL A 103 23.52 12.79 8.69
CA VAL A 103 22.33 11.98 8.36
C VAL A 103 21.24 12.90 7.82
N VAL A 104 20.66 12.52 6.69
CA VAL A 104 19.52 13.18 6.06
C VAL A 104 18.38 12.17 6.00
N TYR A 105 17.25 12.46 6.66
CA TYR A 105 16.09 11.56 6.58
C TYR A 105 14.83 12.28 6.10
N ALA A 106 13.90 11.50 5.51
CA ALA A 106 12.72 12.05 4.86
C ALA A 106 11.57 12.29 5.84
N VAL A 107 11.20 11.28 6.65
CA VAL A 107 10.10 11.35 7.62
C VAL A 107 10.52 10.81 8.98
N PRO A 108 10.01 11.38 10.09
CA PRO A 108 10.23 10.81 11.42
C PRO A 108 9.57 9.43 11.53
N ASP A 109 10.10 8.58 12.40
CA ASP A 109 9.43 7.31 12.72
C ASP A 109 8.29 7.57 13.70
N PRO A 110 7.03 7.29 13.33
CA PRO A 110 5.88 7.50 14.21
C PRO A 110 5.78 6.45 15.31
N ASN A 111 6.55 5.37 15.25
CA ASN A 111 6.56 4.32 16.26
C ASN A 111 7.33 4.80 17.51
N PRO A 112 6.64 5.03 18.67
CA PRO A 112 7.31 5.52 19.87
C PRO A 112 8.47 4.63 20.34
N ARG A 113 8.44 3.34 20.01
CA ARG A 113 9.51 2.39 20.37
C ARG A 113 10.75 2.56 19.48
N ALA A 114 10.60 3.04 18.25
CA ALA A 114 11.67 3.16 17.29
C ALA A 114 12.21 4.60 17.18
N ALA A 115 11.37 5.59 17.49
CA ALA A 115 11.67 7.01 17.41
C ALA A 115 12.85 7.44 18.31
N GLY A 116 13.39 8.63 18.03
CA GLY A 116 14.46 9.23 18.84
C GLY A 116 15.86 9.07 18.26
N GLY A 117 16.01 8.42 17.10
CA GLY A 117 17.29 8.26 16.45
C GLY A 117 17.94 9.60 16.06
N ALA A 118 17.14 10.56 15.63
CA ALA A 118 17.63 11.89 15.28
C ALA A 118 18.24 12.62 16.51
N ALA A 119 17.61 12.52 17.68
CA ALA A 119 18.15 13.08 18.92
C ALA A 119 19.47 12.39 19.30
N ARG A 120 19.53 11.07 19.19
CA ARG A 120 20.72 10.27 19.48
C ARG A 120 21.89 10.59 18.56
N LEU A 121 21.62 10.75 17.26
CA LEU A 121 22.62 11.15 16.28
C LEU A 121 23.18 12.56 16.57
N ARG A 122 22.31 13.54 16.91
CA ARG A 122 22.75 14.89 17.29
C ARG A 122 23.57 14.89 18.57
N ALA A 123 23.17 14.11 19.57
CA ALA A 123 23.94 13.96 20.83
C ALA A 123 25.33 13.36 20.60
N ALA A 124 25.48 12.53 19.55
CA ALA A 124 26.77 11.99 19.13
C ALA A 124 27.57 12.95 18.20
N GLY A 125 27.07 14.18 17.98
CA GLY A 125 27.78 15.21 17.20
C GLY A 125 27.56 15.15 15.69
N LEU A 126 26.64 14.33 15.19
CA LEU A 126 26.36 14.27 13.75
C LEU A 126 25.43 15.41 13.31
N ALA A 127 25.65 15.94 12.13
CA ALA A 127 24.73 16.85 11.48
C ALA A 127 23.47 16.08 11.04
N VAL A 128 22.29 16.59 11.40
CA VAL A 128 21.02 15.93 11.06
C VAL A 128 20.10 16.90 10.32
N THR A 129 19.73 16.53 9.09
CA THR A 129 18.75 17.24 8.25
C THR A 129 17.49 16.39 8.09
N THR A 130 16.31 17.02 8.13
CA THR A 130 15.03 16.34 8.11
C THR A 130 14.15 16.85 6.98
N ALA A 131 13.05 16.13 6.69
CA ALA A 131 11.98 16.54 5.78
C ALA A 131 12.40 16.66 4.29
N VAL A 132 13.47 15.99 3.86
CA VAL A 132 13.87 15.96 2.45
C VAL A 132 13.04 14.92 1.70
N GLU A 133 12.28 15.34 0.68
CA GLU A 133 11.34 14.50 -0.07
C GLU A 133 10.29 13.82 0.84
N SER A 134 9.87 14.49 1.92
CA SER A 134 9.00 13.94 2.97
C SER A 134 7.64 13.48 2.42
N ALA A 135 7.03 14.25 1.53
CA ALA A 135 5.75 13.88 0.91
C ALA A 135 5.83 12.56 0.12
N ALA A 136 6.94 12.35 -0.62
CA ALA A 136 7.15 11.12 -1.39
C ALA A 136 7.43 9.92 -0.48
N ALA A 137 8.16 10.12 0.63
CA ALA A 137 8.43 9.08 1.62
C ALA A 137 7.17 8.71 2.41
N ALA A 138 6.37 9.68 2.82
CA ALA A 138 5.09 9.46 3.48
C ALA A 138 4.10 8.71 2.56
N ALA A 139 3.98 9.10 1.30
CA ALA A 139 3.14 8.41 0.34
C ALA A 139 3.58 6.96 0.10
N LEU A 140 4.88 6.69 0.08
CA LEU A 140 5.43 5.33 -0.08
C LEU A 140 5.04 4.42 1.10
N ASN A 141 4.99 4.97 2.31
CA ASN A 141 4.73 4.26 3.55
C ASN A 141 3.36 4.59 4.16
N ALA A 142 2.43 5.15 3.37
CA ALA A 142 1.13 5.58 3.88
C ALA A 142 0.36 4.50 4.66
N PRO A 143 0.29 3.24 4.22
CA PRO A 143 -0.36 2.19 5.02
C PRO A 143 0.33 1.95 6.38
N PHE A 144 1.67 1.93 6.41
CA PHE A 144 2.44 1.77 7.64
C PHE A 144 2.19 2.95 8.60
N LEU A 145 2.31 4.18 8.10
CA LEU A 145 2.09 5.40 8.90
C LEU A 145 0.67 5.46 9.47
N HIS A 146 -0.33 5.06 8.69
CA HIS A 146 -1.74 4.99 9.10
C HIS A 146 -1.93 4.03 10.28
N VAL A 147 -1.38 2.82 10.17
CA VAL A 147 -1.51 1.77 11.19
C VAL A 147 -0.76 2.12 12.46
N VAL A 148 0.48 2.59 12.36
CA VAL A 148 1.30 2.94 13.52
C VAL A 148 0.79 4.23 14.19
N GLY A 149 0.14 5.10 13.43
CA GLY A 149 -0.60 6.26 13.95
C GLY A 149 -1.86 5.89 14.77
N GLY A 150 -2.16 4.60 14.95
CA GLY A 150 -3.27 4.13 15.80
C GLY A 150 -4.62 4.09 15.10
N ALA A 151 -4.66 4.12 13.77
CA ALA A 151 -5.93 4.04 13.03
C ALA A 151 -6.70 2.74 13.36
N PRO A 152 -8.02 2.83 13.63
CA PRO A 152 -8.84 1.68 14.03
C PRO A 152 -9.20 0.77 12.86
N ARG A 153 -8.90 1.15 11.62
CA ARG A 153 -9.18 0.42 10.39
C ARG A 153 -7.94 0.31 9.51
N PRO A 154 -7.91 -0.58 8.51
CA PRO A 154 -6.85 -0.61 7.51
C PRO A 154 -6.78 0.68 6.70
N TYR A 155 -5.61 0.97 6.14
CA TYR A 155 -5.49 1.91 5.04
C TYR A 155 -6.17 1.32 3.80
N VAL A 156 -7.14 2.03 3.23
CA VAL A 156 -7.96 1.55 2.12
C VAL A 156 -7.51 2.19 0.82
N THR A 157 -6.97 1.37 -0.08
CA THR A 157 -6.77 1.73 -1.47
C THR A 157 -7.94 1.23 -2.30
N LEU A 158 -8.76 2.13 -2.83
CA LEU A 158 -9.79 1.80 -3.82
C LEU A 158 -9.18 1.88 -5.22
N LYS A 159 -9.18 0.78 -5.96
CA LYS A 159 -8.71 0.73 -7.35
C LYS A 159 -9.88 0.47 -8.28
N LEU A 160 -10.02 1.31 -9.30
CA LEU A 160 -10.99 1.11 -10.37
C LEU A 160 -10.29 1.10 -11.73
N ALA A 161 -10.72 0.19 -12.61
CA ALA A 161 -10.37 0.25 -14.03
C ALA A 161 -11.62 0.69 -14.78
N ARG A 162 -11.55 1.79 -15.55
CA ARG A 162 -12.69 2.35 -16.25
C ARG A 162 -12.36 2.68 -17.71
N SER A 163 -13.38 2.68 -18.53
CA SER A 163 -13.34 3.22 -19.88
C SER A 163 -13.22 4.75 -19.89
N LEU A 164 -13.03 5.33 -21.07
CA LEU A 164 -12.99 6.77 -21.28
C LEU A 164 -14.29 7.46 -20.81
N ASP A 165 -15.43 6.82 -21.06
CA ASP A 165 -16.77 7.27 -20.67
C ASP A 165 -17.19 6.83 -19.26
N GLY A 166 -16.26 6.30 -18.45
CA GLY A 166 -16.45 6.08 -17.01
C GLY A 166 -17.08 4.76 -16.62
N ALA A 167 -17.16 3.77 -17.51
CA ALA A 167 -17.74 2.47 -17.20
C ALA A 167 -16.69 1.41 -16.78
N LEU A 168 -17.09 0.47 -15.92
CA LEU A 168 -16.25 -0.66 -15.43
C LEU A 168 -16.28 -1.87 -16.35
N ALA A 169 -17.40 -2.08 -17.05
CA ALA A 169 -17.61 -3.22 -17.92
C ALA A 169 -18.60 -2.87 -19.01
N PRO A 170 -18.57 -3.55 -20.20
CA PRO A 170 -19.58 -3.40 -21.21
C PRO A 170 -20.95 -3.94 -20.73
N ALA A 171 -22.02 -3.57 -21.42
CA ALA A 171 -23.39 -4.03 -21.13
C ALA A 171 -23.54 -5.55 -21.23
N SER A 172 -22.75 -6.19 -22.08
CA SER A 172 -22.73 -7.64 -22.28
C SER A 172 -21.34 -8.13 -22.67
N GLY A 173 -21.05 -9.38 -22.33
CA GLY A 173 -19.74 -10.01 -22.60
C GLY A 173 -18.67 -9.58 -21.59
N SER A 174 -17.56 -10.32 -21.58
CA SER A 174 -16.38 -10.02 -20.78
C SER A 174 -15.31 -9.39 -21.66
N ARG A 175 -14.75 -8.27 -21.22
CA ARG A 175 -13.63 -7.63 -21.92
C ARG A 175 -12.64 -7.02 -20.94
N TRP A 176 -11.37 -7.28 -21.17
CA TRP A 176 -10.31 -6.57 -20.47
C TRP A 176 -10.30 -5.10 -20.93
N LEU A 177 -10.56 -4.17 -20.02
CA LEU A 177 -10.50 -2.74 -20.32
C LEU A 177 -9.06 -2.25 -20.47
N THR A 178 -8.15 -2.76 -19.65
CA THR A 178 -6.79 -2.27 -19.52
C THR A 178 -5.75 -3.22 -20.09
N GLY A 179 -4.65 -2.66 -20.59
CA GLY A 179 -3.54 -3.38 -21.19
C GLY A 179 -2.63 -4.10 -20.19
N PRO A 180 -1.62 -4.83 -20.69
CA PRO A 180 -0.74 -5.67 -19.87
C PRO A 180 0.03 -4.90 -18.80
N LEU A 181 0.50 -3.67 -19.09
CA LEU A 181 1.25 -2.87 -18.13
C LEU A 181 0.38 -2.41 -16.95
N ALA A 182 -0.88 -2.06 -17.22
CA ALA A 182 -1.85 -1.72 -16.17
C ALA A 182 -2.19 -2.95 -15.31
N ARG A 183 -2.42 -4.12 -15.92
CA ARG A 183 -2.65 -5.37 -15.18
C ARG A 183 -1.45 -5.74 -14.31
N ARG A 184 -0.23 -5.60 -14.82
CA ARG A 184 0.99 -5.84 -14.03
C ARG A 184 1.09 -4.87 -12.85
N TRP A 185 0.66 -3.62 -13.01
CA TRP A 185 0.58 -2.67 -11.90
C TRP A 185 -0.42 -3.14 -10.83
N VAL A 186 -1.61 -3.64 -11.23
CA VAL A 186 -2.60 -4.21 -10.31
C VAL A 186 -2.01 -5.37 -9.52
N HIS A 187 -1.32 -6.31 -10.17
CA HIS A 187 -0.68 -7.44 -9.47
C HIS A 187 0.42 -6.98 -8.49
N ARG A 188 1.14 -5.90 -8.81
CA ARG A 188 2.07 -5.28 -7.86
C ARG A 188 1.33 -4.63 -6.67
N ALA A 189 0.20 -3.98 -6.92
CA ALA A 189 -0.62 -3.42 -5.83
C ALA A 189 -1.18 -4.52 -4.92
N ARG A 190 -1.63 -5.66 -5.49
CA ARG A 190 -2.02 -6.84 -4.70
C ARG A 190 -0.87 -7.38 -3.85
N ALA A 191 0.33 -7.47 -4.42
CA ALA A 191 1.51 -7.98 -3.70
C ALA A 191 1.91 -7.12 -2.49
N GLN A 192 1.45 -5.86 -2.43
CA GLN A 192 1.70 -4.94 -1.31
C GLN A 192 0.61 -4.92 -0.26
N ALA A 193 -0.59 -5.36 -0.61
CA ALA A 193 -1.74 -5.34 0.28
C ALA A 193 -1.73 -6.59 1.18
N ASP A 194 -2.20 -6.42 2.42
CA ASP A 194 -2.43 -7.54 3.32
C ASP A 194 -3.74 -8.27 2.96
N ALA A 195 -4.68 -7.54 2.34
CA ALA A 195 -5.92 -8.09 1.83
C ALA A 195 -6.34 -7.46 0.51
N VAL A 196 -6.99 -8.26 -0.35
CA VAL A 196 -7.62 -7.82 -1.60
C VAL A 196 -9.11 -8.07 -1.51
N ALA A 197 -9.93 -7.03 -1.69
CA ALA A 197 -11.37 -7.09 -1.54
C ALA A 197 -12.13 -6.80 -2.83
N VAL A 198 -13.28 -7.47 -3.00
CA VAL A 198 -14.29 -7.17 -4.02
C VAL A 198 -15.70 -7.30 -3.44
N GLY A 199 -16.68 -6.71 -4.10
CA GLY A 199 -18.09 -7.01 -3.83
C GLY A 199 -18.52 -8.31 -4.48
N ILE A 200 -19.57 -8.94 -3.95
CA ILE A 200 -20.12 -10.19 -4.50
C ILE A 200 -20.54 -10.07 -5.96
N GLY A 201 -21.00 -8.89 -6.40
CA GLY A 201 -21.33 -8.65 -7.80
C GLY A 201 -20.17 -8.91 -8.75
N THR A 202 -18.95 -8.54 -8.36
CA THR A 202 -17.74 -8.82 -9.12
C THR A 202 -17.43 -10.31 -9.17
N VAL A 203 -17.65 -11.04 -8.06
CA VAL A 203 -17.44 -12.49 -8.05
C VAL A 203 -18.41 -13.21 -8.98
N LEU A 204 -19.69 -12.82 -8.94
CA LEU A 204 -20.72 -13.42 -9.79
C LEU A 204 -20.54 -13.12 -11.29
N ALA A 205 -19.94 -11.97 -11.62
CA ALA A 205 -19.70 -11.58 -13.01
C ALA A 205 -18.42 -12.17 -13.60
N ASP A 206 -17.31 -12.19 -12.81
CA ASP A 206 -15.98 -12.40 -13.33
C ASP A 206 -15.28 -13.67 -12.81
N ASP A 207 -15.82 -14.34 -11.77
CA ASP A 207 -15.19 -15.45 -11.02
C ASP A 207 -13.69 -15.23 -10.80
N PRO A 208 -13.27 -14.14 -10.13
CA PRO A 208 -11.89 -13.74 -10.05
C PRO A 208 -11.10 -14.62 -9.07
N ALA A 209 -9.83 -14.88 -9.35
CA ALA A 209 -8.93 -15.56 -8.41
C ALA A 209 -8.41 -14.65 -7.28
N LEU A 210 -8.31 -13.34 -7.51
CA LEU A 210 -7.75 -12.31 -6.62
C LEU A 210 -6.30 -12.60 -6.14
N THR A 211 -5.59 -13.46 -6.82
CA THR A 211 -4.21 -13.84 -6.52
C THR A 211 -3.19 -12.89 -7.15
N VAL A 212 -1.95 -12.95 -6.67
CA VAL A 212 -0.81 -12.24 -7.26
C VAL A 212 -0.19 -13.08 -8.35
N ARG A 213 -0.01 -12.51 -9.56
CA ARG A 213 0.61 -13.16 -10.72
C ARG A 213 1.48 -12.16 -11.50
N ASP A 214 2.38 -12.64 -12.35
CA ASP A 214 3.20 -11.83 -13.27
C ASP A 214 4.13 -10.81 -12.61
N VAL A 215 4.31 -10.92 -11.30
CA VAL A 215 5.21 -10.10 -10.47
C VAL A 215 5.83 -11.01 -9.39
N PRO A 216 6.93 -10.60 -8.74
CA PRO A 216 7.48 -11.36 -7.63
C PRO A 216 6.41 -11.63 -6.56
N ALA A 217 6.36 -12.88 -6.09
CA ALA A 217 5.41 -13.28 -5.06
C ALA A 217 5.66 -12.50 -3.76
N PRO A 218 4.58 -12.07 -3.07
CA PRO A 218 4.70 -11.50 -1.73
C PRO A 218 5.16 -12.57 -0.73
N ARG A 219 5.69 -12.14 0.41
CA ARG A 219 6.09 -13.05 1.50
C ARG A 219 4.90 -13.86 2.05
N VAL A 220 3.73 -13.21 2.12
CA VAL A 220 2.47 -13.82 2.55
C VAL A 220 1.43 -13.52 1.48
N ALA A 221 0.67 -14.52 1.07
CA ALA A 221 -0.45 -14.33 0.14
C ALA A 221 -1.51 -13.42 0.78
N PRO A 222 -2.01 -12.39 0.06
CA PRO A 222 -3.06 -11.53 0.59
C PRO A 222 -4.33 -12.29 0.94
N LEU A 223 -4.98 -11.90 2.04
CA LEU A 223 -6.32 -12.36 2.38
C LEU A 223 -7.31 -11.92 1.28
N ARG A 224 -8.10 -12.84 0.74
CA ARG A 224 -9.12 -12.54 -0.27
C ARG A 224 -10.46 -12.27 0.42
N VAL A 225 -10.96 -11.05 0.29
CA VAL A 225 -12.17 -10.58 1.01
C VAL A 225 -13.31 -10.39 0.02
N VAL A 226 -14.48 -10.93 0.34
CA VAL A 226 -15.72 -10.72 -0.43
C VAL A 226 -16.74 -10.01 0.44
N PHE A 227 -17.16 -8.80 0.07
CA PHE A 227 -18.29 -8.12 0.69
C PHE A 227 -19.59 -8.71 0.13
N ASP A 228 -20.24 -9.57 0.91
CA ASP A 228 -21.43 -10.33 0.51
C ASP A 228 -22.45 -10.43 1.64
N ARG A 229 -23.23 -9.40 1.81
CA ARG A 229 -24.21 -9.29 2.91
C ARG A 229 -25.15 -10.49 3.05
N ARG A 230 -25.45 -11.22 1.95
CA ARG A 230 -26.42 -12.31 1.90
C ARG A 230 -25.82 -13.69 1.66
N LEU A 231 -24.50 -13.83 1.71
CA LEU A 231 -23.78 -15.09 1.49
C LEU A 231 -24.13 -15.77 0.17
N ARG A 232 -24.12 -15.00 -0.93
CA ARG A 232 -24.41 -15.49 -2.30
C ARG A 232 -23.18 -16.09 -2.98
N LEU A 233 -22.00 -16.06 -2.35
CA LEU A 233 -20.74 -16.60 -2.91
C LEU A 233 -20.97 -18.07 -3.35
N PRO A 234 -20.81 -18.41 -4.64
CA PRO A 234 -20.98 -19.77 -5.11
C PRO A 234 -19.91 -20.69 -4.52
N LEU A 235 -20.30 -21.90 -4.10
CA LEU A 235 -19.38 -22.90 -3.54
C LEU A 235 -18.40 -23.45 -4.59
N ASP A 236 -18.77 -23.37 -5.86
CA ASP A 236 -17.98 -23.76 -7.01
C ASP A 236 -17.16 -22.60 -7.62
N SER A 237 -17.19 -21.40 -7.01
CA SER A 237 -16.39 -20.28 -7.45
C SER A 237 -14.89 -20.57 -7.30
N ARG A 238 -14.08 -19.93 -8.14
CA ARG A 238 -12.61 -20.04 -8.06
C ARG A 238 -12.07 -19.67 -6.69
N LEU A 239 -12.64 -18.68 -6.01
CA LEU A 239 -12.24 -18.28 -4.66
C LEU A 239 -12.38 -19.44 -3.68
N VAL A 240 -13.50 -20.15 -3.71
CA VAL A 240 -13.76 -21.28 -2.80
C VAL A 240 -12.90 -22.49 -3.14
N ARG A 241 -12.74 -22.80 -4.44
CA ARG A 241 -11.92 -23.95 -4.87
C ARG A 241 -10.42 -23.80 -4.64
N THR A 242 -9.93 -22.61 -4.30
CA THR A 242 -8.50 -22.32 -4.11
C THR A 242 -8.22 -21.74 -2.72
N THR A 243 -8.98 -22.14 -1.71
CA THR A 243 -8.77 -21.71 -0.31
C THR A 243 -7.42 -22.16 0.24
N ASP A 244 -6.82 -23.20 -0.30
CA ASP A 244 -5.47 -23.70 -0.03
C ASP A 244 -4.35 -22.78 -0.58
N GLU A 245 -4.59 -22.10 -1.70
CA GLU A 245 -3.63 -21.15 -2.28
C GLU A 245 -3.53 -19.84 -1.49
N ALA A 246 -4.68 -19.34 -1.00
CA ALA A 246 -4.78 -18.15 -0.19
C ALA A 246 -6.10 -18.15 0.60
N PRO A 247 -6.12 -17.61 1.85
CA PRO A 247 -7.32 -17.59 2.66
C PRO A 247 -8.42 -16.72 2.05
N VAL A 248 -9.69 -17.11 2.28
CA VAL A 248 -10.89 -16.38 1.86
C VAL A 248 -11.72 -15.99 3.06
N LEU A 249 -12.12 -14.73 3.12
CA LEU A 249 -13.02 -14.18 4.12
C LEU A 249 -14.25 -13.59 3.42
N VAL A 250 -15.43 -14.03 3.81
CA VAL A 250 -16.69 -13.40 3.40
C VAL A 250 -17.21 -12.52 4.53
N VAL A 251 -17.49 -11.28 4.21
CA VAL A 251 -18.09 -10.31 5.12
C VAL A 251 -19.58 -10.24 4.85
N ALA A 252 -20.38 -10.68 5.82
CA ALA A 252 -21.83 -10.83 5.72
C ALA A 252 -22.56 -9.89 6.70
N ALA A 253 -23.87 -9.69 6.45
CA ALA A 253 -24.74 -9.03 7.40
C ALA A 253 -25.01 -9.94 8.63
N PRO A 254 -25.37 -9.38 9.80
CA PRO A 254 -25.67 -10.18 11.00
C PRO A 254 -26.79 -11.19 10.79
N ASP A 255 -27.79 -10.85 9.99
CA ASP A 255 -28.97 -11.64 9.66
C ASP A 255 -28.79 -12.58 8.44
N ALA A 256 -27.57 -12.71 7.93
CA ALA A 256 -27.28 -13.61 6.80
C ALA A 256 -27.60 -15.07 7.15
N PRO A 257 -28.09 -15.89 6.19
CA PRO A 257 -28.59 -17.25 6.47
C PRO A 257 -27.54 -18.18 7.08
N ASP A 258 -27.82 -18.79 8.23
CA ASP A 258 -26.90 -19.70 8.94
C ASP A 258 -26.50 -20.91 8.12
N ARG A 259 -27.46 -21.50 7.36
CA ARG A 259 -27.19 -22.63 6.46
C ARG A 259 -26.11 -22.30 5.42
N ARG A 260 -26.16 -21.08 4.87
CA ARG A 260 -25.16 -20.61 3.89
C ARG A 260 -23.81 -20.36 4.56
N ALA A 261 -23.82 -19.79 5.76
CA ALA A 261 -22.59 -19.58 6.53
C ALA A 261 -21.90 -20.92 6.88
N ALA A 262 -22.68 -21.94 7.29
CA ALA A 262 -22.15 -23.28 7.55
C ALA A 262 -21.53 -23.89 6.30
N ALA A 263 -22.25 -23.92 5.18
CA ALA A 263 -21.75 -24.47 3.92
C ALA A 263 -20.45 -23.80 3.43
N LEU A 264 -20.31 -22.48 3.60
CA LEU A 264 -19.07 -21.78 3.25
C LEU A 264 -17.92 -22.13 4.20
N ARG A 265 -18.19 -22.27 5.51
CA ARG A 265 -17.17 -22.69 6.48
C ARG A 265 -16.71 -24.13 6.23
N ASP A 266 -17.61 -25.04 5.90
CA ASP A 266 -17.30 -26.43 5.53
C ASP A 266 -16.42 -26.48 4.26
N ALA A 267 -16.56 -25.49 3.37
CA ALA A 267 -15.72 -25.31 2.19
C ALA A 267 -14.42 -24.54 2.46
N GLY A 268 -14.03 -24.29 3.73
CA GLY A 268 -12.79 -23.64 4.11
C GLY A 268 -12.81 -22.09 4.06
N VAL A 269 -13.99 -21.49 3.89
CA VAL A 269 -14.14 -20.02 3.85
C VAL A 269 -14.47 -19.49 5.24
N THR A 270 -13.73 -18.47 5.68
CA THR A 270 -14.07 -17.74 6.91
C THR A 270 -15.27 -16.83 6.67
N VAL A 271 -16.23 -16.81 7.59
CA VAL A 271 -17.42 -15.93 7.53
C VAL A 271 -17.41 -15.00 8.74
N GLU A 272 -17.35 -13.69 8.49
CA GLU A 272 -17.43 -12.62 9.47
C GLU A 272 -18.81 -11.92 9.32
N ARG A 273 -19.48 -11.66 10.44
CA ARG A 273 -20.78 -10.98 10.45
C ARG A 273 -20.67 -9.61 11.09
N VAL A 274 -20.98 -8.58 10.33
CA VAL A 274 -20.89 -7.19 10.76
C VAL A 274 -22.02 -6.36 10.18
N PRO A 275 -22.44 -5.27 10.85
CA PRO A 275 -23.59 -4.47 10.40
C PRO A 275 -23.32 -3.70 9.10
N ASP A 276 -22.11 -3.18 8.91
CA ASP A 276 -21.79 -2.26 7.82
C ASP A 276 -20.31 -2.36 7.39
N LEU A 277 -19.91 -1.52 6.42
CA LEU A 277 -18.54 -1.48 5.91
C LEU A 277 -17.53 -0.93 6.93
N ALA A 278 -17.90 0.02 7.75
CA ALA A 278 -17.01 0.58 8.76
C ALA A 278 -16.64 -0.49 9.79
N ALA A 279 -17.62 -1.23 10.30
CA ALA A 279 -17.41 -2.37 11.18
C ALA A 279 -16.60 -3.48 10.51
N ALA A 280 -16.81 -3.73 9.20
CA ALA A 280 -16.02 -4.68 8.43
C ALA A 280 -14.54 -4.29 8.39
N LEU A 281 -14.23 -3.02 8.18
CA LEU A 281 -12.84 -2.54 8.18
C LEU A 281 -12.20 -2.67 9.57
N VAL A 282 -12.93 -2.37 10.64
CA VAL A 282 -12.44 -2.58 12.02
C VAL A 282 -12.14 -4.06 12.26
N ALA A 283 -13.04 -4.97 11.88
CA ALA A 283 -12.82 -6.41 12.02
C ALA A 283 -11.61 -6.90 11.19
N LEU A 284 -11.40 -6.37 9.99
CA LEU A 284 -10.19 -6.65 9.20
C LEU A 284 -8.92 -6.17 9.91
N ARG A 285 -8.96 -4.97 10.53
CA ARG A 285 -7.82 -4.43 11.29
C ARG A 285 -7.48 -5.30 12.50
N GLN A 286 -8.47 -5.79 13.22
CA GLN A 286 -8.31 -6.72 14.35
C GLN A 286 -7.69 -8.05 13.93
N ARG A 287 -7.90 -8.48 12.67
CA ARG A 287 -7.25 -9.65 12.06
C ARG A 287 -5.83 -9.39 11.55
N GLY A 288 -5.28 -8.19 11.80
CA GLY A 288 -3.92 -7.81 11.40
C GLY A 288 -3.82 -7.19 10.01
N VAL A 289 -4.93 -6.98 9.29
CA VAL A 289 -4.90 -6.27 8.01
C VAL A 289 -4.56 -4.81 8.23
N GLY A 290 -3.43 -4.36 7.74
CA GLY A 290 -2.99 -2.96 7.77
C GLY A 290 -3.27 -2.21 6.47
N HIS A 291 -3.24 -2.92 5.33
CA HIS A 291 -3.52 -2.37 4.00
C HIS A 291 -4.54 -3.23 3.26
N LEU A 292 -5.67 -2.64 2.90
CA LEU A 292 -6.73 -3.24 2.09
C LEU A 292 -6.70 -2.65 0.68
N LEU A 293 -6.50 -3.47 -0.34
CA LEU A 293 -6.76 -3.12 -1.73
C LEU A 293 -8.18 -3.54 -2.09
N CYS A 294 -9.09 -2.60 -2.26
CA CYS A 294 -10.43 -2.87 -2.78
C CYS A 294 -10.41 -2.68 -4.31
N GLU A 295 -10.68 -3.74 -5.05
CA GLU A 295 -10.74 -3.72 -6.52
C GLU A 295 -12.17 -3.46 -7.04
N GLY A 296 -13.07 -3.03 -6.17
CA GLY A 296 -14.35 -2.47 -6.53
C GLY A 296 -15.46 -3.48 -6.73
N GLY A 297 -16.17 -3.26 -7.77
CA GLY A 297 -17.60 -3.31 -8.01
C GLY A 297 -18.21 -1.96 -7.66
N GLY A 298 -18.99 -1.39 -8.59
CA GLY A 298 -19.50 -0.02 -8.46
C GLY A 298 -20.26 0.26 -7.17
N HIS A 299 -20.96 -0.72 -6.59
CA HIS A 299 -21.68 -0.60 -5.32
C HIS A 299 -20.73 -0.45 -4.12
N VAL A 300 -19.70 -1.31 -4.02
CA VAL A 300 -18.72 -1.22 -2.93
C VAL A 300 -17.90 0.06 -3.06
N ALA A 301 -17.53 0.45 -4.28
CA ALA A 301 -16.82 1.69 -4.54
C ALA A 301 -17.66 2.91 -4.10
N GLY A 302 -18.93 2.96 -4.50
CA GLY A 302 -19.86 4.03 -4.10
C GLY A 302 -20.03 4.13 -2.59
N ALA A 303 -20.21 3.00 -1.91
CA ALA A 303 -20.38 2.96 -0.45
C ALA A 303 -19.11 3.41 0.29
N LEU A 304 -17.92 2.90 -0.09
CA LEU A 304 -16.65 3.30 0.52
C LEU A 304 -16.39 4.82 0.37
N LEU A 305 -16.73 5.39 -0.79
CA LEU A 305 -16.59 6.83 -1.01
C LEU A 305 -17.61 7.64 -0.22
N ALA A 306 -18.88 7.21 -0.19
CA ALA A 306 -19.95 7.90 0.54
C ALA A 306 -19.71 7.92 2.05
N ASP A 307 -19.06 6.90 2.59
CA ASP A 307 -18.72 6.79 4.01
C ASP A 307 -17.34 7.40 4.34
N GLY A 308 -16.63 8.01 3.37
CA GLY A 308 -15.30 8.60 3.60
C GLY A 308 -14.22 7.59 3.99
N LEU A 309 -14.36 6.34 3.57
CA LEU A 309 -13.50 5.21 3.98
C LEU A 309 -12.33 4.96 3.01
N VAL A 310 -12.11 5.84 2.04
CA VAL A 310 -11.05 5.71 1.03
C VAL A 310 -9.89 6.62 1.37
N ASP A 311 -8.72 6.05 1.63
CA ASP A 311 -7.48 6.80 1.89
C ASP A 311 -6.67 7.07 0.61
N HIS A 312 -6.81 6.19 -0.39
CA HIS A 312 -6.14 6.30 -1.67
C HIS A 312 -7.05 5.77 -2.78
N LEU A 313 -7.27 6.57 -3.81
CA LEU A 313 -8.06 6.18 -4.98
C LEU A 313 -7.14 6.06 -6.19
N ALA A 314 -7.08 4.88 -6.81
CA ALA A 314 -6.30 4.60 -8.00
C ALA A 314 -7.23 4.30 -9.18
N ILE A 315 -7.26 5.19 -10.16
CA ILE A 315 -8.06 5.03 -11.37
C ILE A 315 -7.16 4.67 -12.54
N LEU A 316 -7.39 3.50 -13.11
CA LEU A 316 -6.84 3.07 -14.38
C LEU A 316 -7.85 3.39 -15.47
N GLN A 317 -7.55 4.37 -16.30
CA GLN A 317 -8.40 4.77 -17.42
C GLN A 317 -7.88 4.19 -18.72
N SER A 318 -8.71 3.38 -19.37
CA SER A 318 -8.50 2.86 -20.72
C SER A 318 -8.97 3.90 -21.76
N PRO A 319 -8.36 3.93 -22.95
CA PRO A 319 -8.83 4.79 -24.06
C PRO A 319 -10.08 4.25 -24.76
N LEU A 320 -10.72 3.22 -24.23
CA LEU A 320 -11.96 2.64 -24.79
C LEU A 320 -13.17 3.44 -24.34
N ALA A 321 -14.14 3.62 -25.22
CA ALA A 321 -15.50 4.05 -24.89
C ALA A 321 -16.44 2.85 -25.04
N LEU A 322 -17.31 2.61 -24.07
CA LEU A 322 -18.20 1.45 -24.00
C LEU A 322 -19.64 1.79 -24.40
N GLY A 323 -20.04 3.05 -24.25
CA GLY A 323 -21.36 3.53 -24.65
C GLY A 323 -22.49 3.20 -23.66
N ALA A 324 -23.71 3.40 -24.11
CA ALA A 324 -24.90 3.25 -23.31
C ALA A 324 -25.12 1.81 -22.80
N GLY A 325 -25.65 1.68 -21.59
CA GLY A 325 -25.90 0.38 -20.94
C GLY A 325 -24.70 -0.26 -20.28
N ALA A 326 -23.49 0.30 -20.43
CA ALA A 326 -22.31 -0.17 -19.75
C ALA A 326 -22.42 0.01 -18.20
N VAL A 327 -21.73 -0.83 -17.44
CA VAL A 327 -21.76 -0.80 -15.97
C VAL A 327 -21.01 0.42 -15.44
N PRO A 328 -21.66 1.35 -14.72
CA PRO A 328 -21.00 2.57 -14.23
C PRO A 328 -19.97 2.26 -13.16
N ALA A 329 -18.91 3.12 -13.09
CA ALA A 329 -17.85 3.00 -12.08
C ALA A 329 -18.36 3.14 -10.65
N PHE A 330 -19.43 3.91 -10.46
CA PHE A 330 -20.06 4.14 -9.17
C PHE A 330 -21.56 3.88 -9.29
N SER A 331 -22.11 3.11 -8.37
CA SER A 331 -23.54 2.77 -8.30
C SER A 331 -23.97 2.61 -6.84
N GLY A 332 -25.26 2.52 -6.60
CA GLY A 332 -25.81 2.40 -5.24
C GLY A 332 -25.84 3.73 -4.51
N GLU A 333 -24.92 3.96 -3.58
CA GLU A 333 -24.87 5.16 -2.70
C GLU A 333 -24.50 6.48 -3.39
N VAL A 334 -24.55 6.52 -4.73
CA VAL A 334 -24.18 7.73 -5.53
C VAL A 334 -25.04 8.95 -5.14
N ALA A 335 -26.29 8.75 -4.73
CA ALA A 335 -27.16 9.82 -4.26
C ALA A 335 -26.59 10.56 -3.01
N ARG A 336 -25.91 9.82 -2.10
CA ARG A 336 -25.22 10.40 -0.93
C ARG A 336 -24.01 11.22 -1.35
N LEU A 337 -23.26 10.78 -2.35
CA LEU A 337 -22.14 11.53 -2.92
C LEU A 337 -22.58 12.84 -3.58
N ALA A 338 -23.79 12.88 -4.15
CA ALA A 338 -24.33 14.12 -4.72
C ALA A 338 -24.63 15.18 -3.64
N GLN A 339 -24.97 14.73 -2.43
CA GLN A 339 -25.23 15.63 -1.28
C GLN A 339 -23.93 16.02 -0.54
N ALA A 340 -22.98 15.10 -0.44
CA ALA A 340 -21.69 15.32 0.21
C ALA A 340 -20.57 14.76 -0.68
N PRO A 341 -20.07 15.55 -1.65
CA PRO A 341 -19.05 15.10 -2.58
C PRO A 341 -17.75 14.74 -1.86
N ALA A 342 -17.20 13.57 -2.17
CA ALA A 342 -15.86 13.20 -1.72
C ALA A 342 -14.82 14.01 -2.51
N CYS A 343 -14.06 14.85 -1.83
CA CYS A 343 -13.03 15.68 -2.45
C CYS A 343 -11.68 14.98 -2.41
N PHE A 344 -11.04 14.91 -3.58
CA PHE A 344 -9.71 14.32 -3.76
C PHE A 344 -8.79 15.27 -4.53
N ARG A 345 -7.52 15.24 -4.20
CA ARG A 345 -6.47 15.88 -5.00
C ARG A 345 -5.62 14.84 -5.72
N VAL A 346 -5.11 15.18 -6.89
CA VAL A 346 -4.18 14.32 -7.63
C VAL A 346 -2.87 14.21 -6.85
N ALA A 347 -2.49 13.00 -6.51
CA ALA A 347 -1.21 12.70 -5.88
C ALA A 347 -0.15 12.32 -6.92
N ALA A 348 -0.53 11.58 -7.97
CA ALA A 348 0.35 11.20 -9.06
C ALA A 348 -0.46 10.81 -10.30
N HIS A 349 0.18 10.89 -11.46
CA HIS A 349 -0.33 10.29 -12.69
C HIS A 349 0.80 9.61 -13.45
N ARG A 350 0.48 8.57 -14.19
CA ARG A 350 1.47 7.79 -14.94
C ARG A 350 0.83 7.08 -16.13
N ARG A 351 1.48 7.15 -17.28
CA ARG A 351 1.10 6.35 -18.46
C ARG A 351 1.58 4.90 -18.31
N LEU A 352 0.71 3.93 -18.59
CA LEU A 352 0.96 2.49 -18.57
C LEU A 352 0.59 1.86 -19.92
N GLY A 353 1.43 2.07 -20.93
CA GLY A 353 1.10 1.74 -22.31
C GLY A 353 0.02 2.70 -22.83
N PRO A 354 -1.15 2.18 -23.31
CA PRO A 354 -2.26 3.02 -23.75
C PRO A 354 -3.05 3.61 -22.56
N ASP A 355 -2.96 3.01 -21.38
CA ASP A 355 -3.76 3.38 -20.21
C ASP A 355 -3.13 4.52 -19.42
N LEU A 356 -3.97 5.27 -18.71
CA LEU A 356 -3.56 6.29 -17.74
C LEU A 356 -3.90 5.84 -16.33
N LEU A 357 -2.89 5.74 -15.46
CA LEU A 357 -3.08 5.61 -14.03
C LEU A 357 -3.09 7.00 -13.39
N THR A 358 -4.17 7.37 -12.74
CA THR A 358 -4.24 8.55 -11.88
C THR A 358 -4.49 8.13 -10.44
N GLN A 359 -3.67 8.62 -9.54
CA GLN A 359 -3.75 8.33 -8.11
C GLN A 359 -4.17 9.60 -7.38
N TYR A 360 -5.11 9.42 -6.45
CA TYR A 360 -5.69 10.50 -5.68
C TYR A 360 -5.62 10.19 -4.20
N VAL A 361 -5.51 11.22 -3.40
CA VAL A 361 -5.66 11.16 -1.93
C VAL A 361 -6.73 12.17 -1.50
N PRO A 362 -7.41 11.95 -0.37
CA PRO A 362 -8.38 12.92 0.13
C PRO A 362 -7.76 14.32 0.16
N ALA A 363 -8.52 15.32 -0.29
CA ALA A 363 -8.16 16.71 -0.07
C ALA A 363 -8.23 16.97 1.44
N ALA A 364 -7.25 17.72 1.99
CA ALA A 364 -7.38 18.20 3.35
C ALA A 364 -8.64 19.05 3.43
N SER A 365 -9.52 18.73 4.39
CA SER A 365 -10.70 19.53 4.74
C SER A 365 -10.27 20.87 5.34
#